data_fd2492d3253940099190edaa0a56a9cf
#
_entry.id   fd2492d3253940099190edaa0a56a9cf
#
_cell.length_a   1.000
_cell.length_b   1.000
_cell.length_c   1.000
_cell.angle_alpha   90.00
_cell.angle_beta   90.00
_cell.angle_gamma   90.00
#
_symmetry.space_group_name_H-M   'P 1'
#
loop_
_entity.id
_entity.type
_entity.pdbx_description
1 polymer ?
#
loop_
_entity_poly.entity_id
_entity_poly.type
_entity_poly.pdbx_seq_one_letter_code
_entity_poly.pdbx_strand_id
1 'polypeptide(L)'
;MDKRCKTGFNKWKKSNSSDIWNPEYSGDSNTLFKDRFGFGPRDVQSKFAKTVADAKNPGLEAPRGLGKTEAALIGVEELAVKSNRSGLFFGLPTQATSNGIFPRIADWLKGISEDLGEKHGLRLVHGKAHLNDFYTNLTKSSNIDIDSGKAKEESFVTNQWFCGKKTAIMDDFVVGTVDQLLMMALRQKHLALRHLGLSKKIVVI
;
A
#
# COMPACT_ATOMS: atom_id res chain seq x y z
N MET A 1 -25.86 22.58 -9.93
CA MET A 1 -24.64 22.53 -9.11
C MET A 1 -23.84 23.79 -9.40
N ASP A 2 -23.55 24.61 -8.39
CA ASP A 2 -22.89 25.92 -8.54
C ASP A 2 -21.50 25.75 -9.21
N LYS A 3 -21.13 26.72 -10.06
CA LYS A 3 -19.84 26.77 -10.78
C LYS A 3 -18.65 26.64 -9.82
N ARG A 4 -18.75 27.22 -8.62
CA ARG A 4 -17.74 27.11 -7.54
C ARG A 4 -17.59 25.68 -7.03
N CYS A 5 -18.69 24.94 -6.85
CA CYS A 5 -18.67 23.54 -6.42
C CYS A 5 -18.03 22.64 -7.48
N LYS A 6 -18.33 22.88 -8.78
CA LYS A 6 -17.69 22.12 -9.88
C LYS A 6 -16.18 22.40 -9.92
N THR A 7 -15.78 23.66 -9.83
CA THR A 7 -14.35 24.04 -9.82
C THR A 7 -13.62 23.44 -8.61
N GLY A 8 -14.23 23.54 -7.42
CA GLY A 8 -13.67 22.98 -6.20
C GLY A 8 -13.55 21.44 -6.28
N PHE A 9 -14.59 20.77 -6.79
CA PHE A 9 -14.59 19.31 -6.97
C PHE A 9 -13.53 18.87 -8.00
N ASN A 10 -13.42 19.56 -9.12
CA ASN A 10 -12.41 19.24 -10.14
C ASN A 10 -10.98 19.47 -9.63
N LYS A 11 -10.76 20.56 -8.86
CA LYS A 11 -9.47 20.82 -8.21
C LYS A 11 -9.15 19.73 -7.19
N TRP A 12 -10.12 19.34 -6.37
CA TRP A 12 -9.99 18.25 -5.41
C TRP A 12 -9.71 16.92 -6.11
N LYS A 13 -10.48 16.57 -7.14
CA LYS A 13 -10.26 15.35 -7.92
C LYS A 13 -8.87 15.30 -8.53
N LYS A 14 -8.36 16.41 -9.09
CA LYS A 14 -7.03 16.48 -9.69
C LYS A 14 -5.90 16.36 -8.66
N SER A 15 -6.08 16.90 -7.44
CA SER A 15 -5.07 16.83 -6.37
C SER A 15 -5.11 15.50 -5.59
N ASN A 16 -6.17 14.70 -5.74
CA ASN A 16 -6.40 13.46 -5.00
C ASN A 16 -6.61 12.24 -5.93
N SER A 17 -6.19 12.35 -7.20
CA SER A 17 -6.26 11.23 -8.12
C SER A 17 -5.08 10.28 -7.86
N SER A 18 -5.25 9.34 -6.93
CA SER A 18 -4.54 8.08 -7.04
C SER A 18 -5.33 7.19 -8.00
N ASP A 19 -4.62 6.49 -8.85
CA ASP A 19 -5.22 5.49 -9.71
C ASP A 19 -5.62 4.29 -8.87
N ILE A 20 -6.71 3.63 -9.24
CA ILE A 20 -7.13 2.40 -8.54
C ILE A 20 -6.19 1.30 -9.00
N TRP A 21 -5.46 0.70 -8.07
CA TRP A 21 -4.61 -0.43 -8.38
C TRP A 21 -5.46 -1.60 -8.88
N ASN A 22 -5.29 -1.93 -10.14
CA ASN A 22 -5.93 -3.07 -10.78
C ASN A 22 -4.84 -3.96 -11.38
N PRO A 23 -4.25 -4.86 -10.60
CA PRO A 23 -3.15 -5.69 -11.07
C PRO A 23 -3.63 -6.62 -12.17
N GLU A 24 -3.06 -6.48 -13.34
CA GLU A 24 -3.18 -7.42 -14.44
C GLU A 24 -1.84 -8.15 -14.58
N TYR A 25 -1.81 -9.39 -14.19
CA TYR A 25 -0.63 -10.22 -14.31
C TYR A 25 -0.97 -11.55 -14.96
N SER A 26 -0.28 -11.87 -16.05
CA SER A 26 -0.50 -13.09 -16.83
C SER A 26 0.72 -14.02 -16.89
N GLY A 27 1.76 -13.72 -16.09
CA GLY A 27 3.02 -14.43 -16.12
C GLY A 27 3.23 -15.45 -14.99
N ASP A 28 4.45 -16.00 -14.91
CA ASP A 28 4.87 -16.85 -13.78
C ASP A 28 5.32 -16.00 -12.58
N SER A 29 4.93 -16.39 -11.37
CA SER A 29 5.29 -15.71 -10.12
C SER A 29 6.81 -15.52 -9.93
N ASN A 30 7.63 -16.39 -10.51
CA ASN A 30 9.09 -16.26 -10.43
C ASN A 30 9.62 -15.11 -11.30
N THR A 31 9.00 -14.90 -12.47
CA THR A 31 9.30 -13.77 -13.34
C THR A 31 8.89 -12.48 -12.67
N LEU A 32 7.67 -12.42 -12.14
CA LEU A 32 7.18 -11.28 -11.37
C LEU A 32 8.11 -10.93 -10.21
N PHE A 33 8.59 -11.93 -9.46
CA PHE A 33 9.51 -11.74 -8.35
C PHE A 33 10.82 -11.06 -8.80
N LYS A 34 11.38 -11.53 -9.93
CA LYS A 34 12.59 -10.95 -10.51
C LYS A 34 12.41 -9.51 -10.97
N ASP A 35 11.27 -9.23 -11.60
CA ASP A 35 10.92 -7.89 -12.09
C ASP A 35 10.76 -6.91 -10.92
N ARG A 36 10.13 -7.33 -9.82
CA ARG A 36 9.90 -6.49 -8.65
C ARG A 36 11.14 -6.24 -7.79
N PHE A 37 12.02 -7.23 -7.67
CA PHE A 37 13.13 -7.18 -6.70
C PHE A 37 14.52 -7.23 -7.33
N GLY A 38 14.64 -7.45 -8.65
CA GLY A 38 15.91 -7.51 -9.37
C GLY A 38 16.72 -8.80 -9.15
N PHE A 39 16.16 -9.78 -8.40
CA PHE A 39 16.79 -11.09 -8.15
C PHE A 39 15.75 -12.21 -8.15
N GLY A 40 16.20 -13.44 -8.39
CA GLY A 40 15.30 -14.60 -8.45
C GLY A 40 14.80 -15.03 -7.06
N PRO A 41 13.60 -15.63 -6.98
CA PRO A 41 13.06 -16.15 -5.72
C PRO A 41 13.84 -17.36 -5.23
N ARG A 42 13.87 -17.55 -3.91
CA ARG A 42 14.32 -18.77 -3.26
C ARG A 42 13.22 -19.85 -3.34
N ASP A 43 13.57 -21.12 -3.18
CA ASP A 43 12.62 -22.23 -3.24
C ASP A 43 11.38 -22.05 -2.35
N VAL A 44 11.59 -21.52 -1.12
CA VAL A 44 10.50 -21.25 -0.17
C VAL A 44 9.56 -20.16 -0.70
N GLN A 45 10.10 -19.14 -1.33
CA GLN A 45 9.32 -18.04 -1.89
C GLN A 45 8.53 -18.50 -3.13
N SER A 46 9.15 -19.28 -4.02
CA SER A 46 8.49 -19.86 -5.18
C SER A 46 7.36 -20.83 -4.79
N LYS A 47 7.59 -21.67 -3.79
CA LYS A 47 6.55 -22.56 -3.25
C LYS A 47 5.38 -21.78 -2.65
N PHE A 48 5.68 -20.74 -1.89
CA PHE A 48 4.65 -19.89 -1.29
C PHE A 48 3.80 -19.20 -2.37
N ALA A 49 4.41 -18.57 -3.36
CA ALA A 49 3.69 -17.89 -4.46
C ALA A 49 2.72 -18.86 -5.16
N LYS A 50 3.15 -20.10 -5.47
CA LYS A 50 2.27 -21.13 -6.06
C LYS A 50 1.12 -21.50 -5.12
N THR A 51 1.39 -21.63 -3.82
CA THR A 51 0.35 -21.99 -2.83
C THR A 51 -0.68 -20.87 -2.65
N VAL A 52 -0.25 -19.60 -2.72
CA VAL A 52 -1.13 -18.42 -2.60
C VAL A 52 -2.21 -18.42 -3.67
N ALA A 53 -1.87 -18.85 -4.89
CA ALA A 53 -2.83 -18.93 -5.98
C ALA A 53 -4.04 -19.83 -5.66
N ASP A 54 -3.88 -20.84 -4.84
CA ASP A 54 -4.93 -21.83 -4.51
C ASP A 54 -5.57 -21.63 -3.14
N ALA A 55 -4.90 -20.91 -2.23
CA ALA A 55 -5.34 -20.74 -0.85
C ALA A 55 -6.30 -19.56 -0.66
N LYS A 56 -7.25 -19.67 0.28
CA LYS A 56 -8.08 -18.55 0.72
C LYS A 56 -7.34 -17.65 1.69
N ASN A 57 -6.59 -18.23 2.63
CA ASN A 57 -5.80 -17.52 3.63
C ASN A 57 -4.41 -18.18 3.70
N PRO A 58 -3.51 -17.82 2.79
CA PRO A 58 -2.17 -18.41 2.77
C PRO A 58 -1.37 -17.95 3.99
N GLY A 59 -0.61 -18.88 4.58
CA GLY A 59 0.33 -18.62 5.66
C GLY A 59 1.74 -18.99 5.26
N LEU A 60 2.72 -18.15 5.65
CA LEU A 60 4.13 -18.39 5.46
C LEU A 60 4.85 -18.39 6.80
N GLU A 61 5.32 -19.53 7.23
CA GLU A 61 6.21 -19.68 8.37
C GLU A 61 7.62 -20.05 7.89
N ALA A 62 8.60 -19.23 8.20
CA ALA A 62 9.98 -19.47 7.79
C ALA A 62 10.96 -18.75 8.74
N PRO A 63 12.21 -19.22 8.90
CA PRO A 63 13.24 -18.52 9.66
C PRO A 63 13.47 -17.08 9.22
N ARG A 64 14.12 -16.28 10.06
CA ARG A 64 14.50 -14.90 9.72
C ARG A 64 15.49 -14.93 8.53
N GLY A 65 15.45 -13.88 7.70
CA GLY A 65 16.38 -13.72 6.57
C GLY A 65 16.04 -14.51 5.31
N LEU A 66 14.95 -15.28 5.28
CA LEU A 66 14.52 -16.02 4.08
C LEU A 66 13.63 -15.21 3.12
N GLY A 67 13.52 -13.90 3.32
CA GLY A 67 12.78 -13.03 2.40
C GLY A 67 11.27 -13.18 2.50
N LYS A 68 10.71 -13.34 3.72
CA LYS A 68 9.26 -13.44 3.94
C LYS A 68 8.50 -12.22 3.45
N THR A 69 9.09 -11.03 3.57
CA THR A 69 8.45 -9.78 3.13
C THR A 69 8.25 -9.77 1.63
N GLU A 70 9.27 -10.11 0.86
CA GLU A 70 9.19 -10.18 -0.60
C GLU A 70 8.20 -11.24 -1.05
N ALA A 71 8.23 -12.42 -0.41
CA ALA A 71 7.25 -13.47 -0.67
C ALA A 71 5.81 -12.99 -0.40
N ALA A 72 5.59 -12.29 0.72
CA ALA A 72 4.28 -11.75 1.08
C ALA A 72 3.80 -10.70 0.06
N LEU A 73 4.68 -9.83 -0.43
CA LEU A 73 4.34 -8.79 -1.42
C LEU A 73 3.97 -9.41 -2.77
N ILE A 74 4.70 -10.43 -3.25
CA ILE A 74 4.27 -11.18 -4.45
C ILE A 74 2.94 -11.89 -4.21
N GLY A 75 2.76 -12.49 -3.03
CA GLY A 75 1.48 -13.09 -2.66
C GLY A 75 0.32 -12.08 -2.66
N VAL A 76 0.58 -10.82 -2.34
CA VAL A 76 -0.41 -9.73 -2.43
C VAL A 76 -0.80 -9.48 -3.89
N GLU A 77 0.16 -9.41 -4.81
CA GLU A 77 -0.12 -9.21 -6.24
C GLU A 77 -0.96 -10.39 -6.79
N GLU A 78 -0.57 -11.63 -6.49
CA GLU A 78 -1.31 -12.84 -6.89
C GLU A 78 -2.76 -12.86 -6.35
N LEU A 79 -2.92 -12.54 -5.06
CA LEU A 79 -4.24 -12.48 -4.42
C LEU A 79 -5.09 -11.34 -4.97
N ALA A 80 -4.49 -10.20 -5.31
CA ALA A 80 -5.20 -9.07 -5.87
C ALA A 80 -5.82 -9.41 -7.22
N VAL A 81 -5.05 -10.02 -8.11
CA VAL A 81 -5.54 -10.51 -9.41
C VAL A 81 -6.69 -11.51 -9.21
N LYS A 82 -6.46 -12.53 -8.38
CA LYS A 82 -7.42 -13.62 -8.18
C LYS A 82 -8.73 -13.18 -7.54
N SER A 83 -8.66 -12.27 -6.55
CA SER A 83 -9.82 -11.86 -5.76
C SER A 83 -10.44 -10.54 -6.19
N ASN A 84 -9.93 -9.92 -7.26
CA ASN A 84 -10.32 -8.58 -7.71
C ASN A 84 -10.29 -7.57 -6.55
N ARG A 85 -9.15 -7.56 -5.82
CA ARG A 85 -8.90 -6.66 -4.70
C ARG A 85 -7.91 -5.59 -5.11
N SER A 86 -8.13 -4.39 -4.59
CA SER A 86 -7.29 -3.23 -4.83
C SER A 86 -6.74 -2.69 -3.51
N GLY A 87 -5.42 -2.71 -3.36
CA GLY A 87 -4.74 -2.16 -2.19
C GLY A 87 -4.30 -3.19 -1.15
N LEU A 88 -3.52 -2.71 -0.20
CA LEU A 88 -2.82 -3.48 0.82
C LEU A 88 -2.97 -2.83 2.20
N PHE A 89 -3.20 -3.63 3.21
CA PHE A 89 -2.91 -3.29 4.60
C PHE A 89 -1.85 -4.24 5.14
N PHE A 90 -0.64 -3.72 5.40
CA PHE A 90 0.46 -4.48 5.97
C PHE A 90 0.55 -4.21 7.48
N GLY A 91 0.05 -5.14 8.28
CA GLY A 91 -0.04 -5.05 9.73
C GLY A 91 1.18 -5.66 10.42
N LEU A 92 1.84 -4.91 11.28
CA LEU A 92 3.03 -5.34 12.00
C LEU A 92 2.84 -5.22 13.52
N PRO A 93 3.53 -6.05 14.31
CA PRO A 93 3.34 -6.07 15.77
C PRO A 93 3.71 -4.74 16.44
N THR A 94 4.71 -4.02 15.92
CA THR A 94 5.24 -2.81 16.55
C THR A 94 5.42 -1.66 15.57
N GLN A 95 5.48 -0.44 16.11
CA GLN A 95 5.78 0.76 15.33
C GLN A 95 7.20 0.71 14.71
N ALA A 96 8.16 0.15 15.45
CA ALA A 96 9.55 0.01 14.98
C ALA A 96 9.63 -0.92 13.76
N THR A 97 8.92 -2.05 13.77
CA THR A 97 8.86 -2.96 12.63
C THR A 97 8.12 -2.33 11.45
N SER A 98 7.07 -1.56 11.70
CA SER A 98 6.34 -0.81 10.67
C SER A 98 7.25 0.22 9.99
N ASN A 99 8.05 0.96 10.76
CA ASN A 99 9.04 1.90 10.22
C ASN A 99 10.12 1.21 9.39
N GLY A 100 10.62 0.06 9.83
CA GLY A 100 11.67 -0.69 9.13
C GLY A 100 11.20 -1.35 7.82
N ILE A 101 9.94 -1.73 7.74
CA ILE A 101 9.34 -2.34 6.53
C ILE A 101 8.90 -1.28 5.51
N PHE A 102 8.52 -0.10 5.97
CA PHE A 102 7.92 0.93 5.14
C PHE A 102 8.73 1.29 3.88
N PRO A 103 10.07 1.51 3.93
CA PRO A 103 10.88 1.77 2.74
C PRO A 103 10.80 0.62 1.72
N ARG A 104 10.83 -0.64 2.17
CA ARG A 104 10.78 -1.81 1.27
C ARG A 104 9.44 -1.92 0.53
N ILE A 105 8.35 -1.54 1.20
CA ILE A 105 7.03 -1.49 0.56
C ILE A 105 6.96 -0.30 -0.41
N ALA A 106 7.60 0.82 -0.09
CA ALA A 106 7.71 1.95 -1.00
C ALA A 106 8.49 1.59 -2.28
N ASP A 107 9.62 0.89 -2.16
CA ASP A 107 10.41 0.44 -3.30
C ASP A 107 9.62 -0.56 -4.18
N TRP A 108 8.92 -1.52 -3.56
CA TRP A 108 8.05 -2.45 -4.28
C TRP A 108 6.91 -1.72 -5.01
N LEU A 109 6.25 -0.77 -4.35
CA LEU A 109 5.17 0.02 -4.95
C LEU A 109 5.67 0.92 -6.09
N LYS A 110 6.91 1.40 -5.99
CA LYS A 110 7.56 2.14 -7.05
C LYS A 110 7.68 1.29 -8.33
N GLY A 111 8.12 0.04 -8.21
CA GLY A 111 8.17 -0.90 -9.34
C GLY A 111 6.81 -1.12 -9.99
N ILE A 112 5.74 -1.28 -9.19
CA ILE A 112 4.36 -1.40 -9.71
C ILE A 112 3.96 -0.14 -10.46
N SER A 113 4.19 1.04 -9.87
CA SER A 113 3.78 2.32 -10.45
C SER A 113 4.52 2.62 -11.75
N GLU A 114 5.81 2.27 -11.85
CA GLU A 114 6.60 2.42 -13.07
C GLU A 114 6.09 1.50 -14.19
N ASP A 115 5.74 0.25 -13.89
CA ASP A 115 5.23 -0.69 -14.87
C ASP A 115 3.85 -0.30 -15.41
N LEU A 116 2.97 0.20 -14.55
CA LEU A 116 1.60 0.56 -14.92
C LEU A 116 1.47 2.02 -15.39
N GLY A 117 2.46 2.88 -15.15
CA GLY A 117 2.35 4.31 -15.38
C GLY A 117 1.32 4.99 -14.47
N GLU A 118 1.03 4.39 -13.32
CA GLU A 118 -0.01 4.81 -12.37
C GLU A 118 0.62 5.38 -11.09
N LYS A 119 -0.14 6.23 -10.39
CA LYS A 119 0.26 6.79 -9.10
C LYS A 119 -0.64 6.24 -7.99
N HIS A 120 -0.03 5.56 -7.03
CA HIS A 120 -0.75 4.94 -5.92
C HIS A 120 -0.48 5.66 -4.59
N GLY A 121 -1.49 5.67 -3.73
CA GLY A 121 -1.37 6.24 -2.39
C GLY A 121 -0.66 5.28 -1.42
N LEU A 122 0.39 5.76 -0.73
CA LEU A 122 1.10 5.00 0.31
C LEU A 122 1.06 5.73 1.65
N ARG A 123 0.68 5.02 2.71
CA ARG A 123 0.50 5.59 4.06
C ARG A 123 1.13 4.75 5.16
N LEU A 124 1.80 5.44 6.10
CA LEU A 124 2.25 4.86 7.36
C LEU A 124 1.28 5.24 8.49
N VAL A 125 0.70 4.23 9.17
CA VAL A 125 -0.36 4.42 10.16
C VAL A 125 -0.01 3.83 11.51
N HIS A 126 0.54 4.66 12.39
CA HIS A 126 0.72 4.37 13.82
C HIS A 126 0.90 5.68 14.60
N GLY A 127 0.89 5.61 15.94
CA GLY A 127 0.86 6.79 16.80
C GLY A 127 2.01 7.78 16.61
N LYS A 128 3.18 7.30 16.15
CA LYS A 128 4.41 8.09 15.95
C LYS A 128 4.87 8.16 14.49
N ALA A 129 4.00 7.94 13.51
CA ALA A 129 4.35 7.97 12.10
C ALA A 129 5.01 9.29 11.66
N HIS A 130 4.59 10.41 12.25
CA HIS A 130 5.15 11.74 11.99
C HIS A 130 6.63 11.91 12.41
N LEU A 131 7.18 11.00 13.21
CA LEU A 131 8.59 10.98 13.62
C LEU A 131 9.46 10.13 12.67
N ASN A 132 8.88 9.50 11.66
CA ASN A 132 9.63 8.75 10.66
C ASN A 132 10.14 9.71 9.58
N ASP A 133 11.46 9.93 9.51
CA ASP A 133 12.07 10.88 8.59
C ASP A 133 11.81 10.52 7.12
N PHE A 134 11.88 9.23 6.76
CA PHE A 134 11.59 8.76 5.40
C PHE A 134 10.15 9.10 5.00
N TYR A 135 9.18 8.77 5.85
CA TYR A 135 7.77 9.07 5.62
C TYR A 135 7.50 10.60 5.58
N THR A 136 8.14 11.36 6.46
CA THR A 136 7.97 12.81 6.53
C THR A 136 8.56 13.51 5.28
N ASN A 137 9.68 13.02 4.77
CA ASN A 137 10.27 13.55 3.54
C ASN A 137 9.42 13.22 2.32
N LEU A 138 8.86 12.01 2.24
CA LEU A 138 7.88 11.61 1.22
C LEU A 138 6.66 12.55 1.21
N THR A 139 6.09 12.84 2.37
CA THR A 139 4.92 13.74 2.47
C THR A 139 5.26 15.17 2.11
N LYS A 140 6.49 15.63 2.34
CA LYS A 140 6.94 16.98 1.98
C LYS A 140 7.18 17.09 0.47
N SER A 141 7.79 16.10 -0.16
CA SER A 141 8.05 16.13 -1.60
C SER A 141 6.74 16.13 -2.40
N SER A 142 5.77 15.31 -2.03
CA SER A 142 4.45 15.31 -2.69
C SER A 142 3.64 16.59 -2.47
N ASN A 143 3.92 17.38 -1.42
CA ASN A 143 3.26 18.67 -1.18
C ASN A 143 3.90 19.83 -1.96
N ILE A 144 5.20 19.78 -2.23
CA ILE A 144 5.93 20.85 -2.92
C ILE A 144 5.55 20.91 -4.40
N ASP A 145 5.23 19.78 -5.01
CA ASP A 145 4.91 19.71 -6.45
C ASP A 145 3.54 20.27 -6.83
N ILE A 146 2.64 20.47 -5.88
CA ILE A 146 1.33 21.09 -6.14
C ILE A 146 1.46 22.59 -6.44
N ASP A 147 2.46 23.23 -5.84
CA ASP A 147 2.63 24.70 -5.95
C ASP A 147 3.62 25.14 -7.05
N SER A 148 4.57 24.29 -7.45
CA SER A 148 5.67 24.69 -8.33
C SER A 148 5.50 24.31 -9.81
N GLY A 149 4.46 23.55 -10.18
CA GLY A 149 4.19 23.17 -11.58
C GLY A 149 5.27 22.27 -12.22
N LYS A 150 6.28 21.85 -11.46
CA LYS A 150 7.32 20.91 -11.89
C LYS A 150 7.02 19.55 -11.29
N ALA A 151 6.34 18.70 -12.05
CA ALA A 151 6.17 17.30 -11.70
C ALA A 151 7.54 16.62 -11.63
N LYS A 152 8.05 16.34 -10.43
CA LYS A 152 8.98 15.24 -10.26
C LYS A 152 8.20 13.96 -10.47
N GLU A 153 8.73 13.05 -11.27
CA GLU A 153 8.21 11.70 -11.48
C GLU A 153 8.32 10.88 -10.17
N GLU A 154 7.44 11.16 -9.20
CA GLU A 154 7.30 10.32 -8.02
C GLU A 154 6.23 9.27 -8.29
N SER A 155 6.59 8.02 -8.15
CA SER A 155 5.78 6.84 -8.46
C SER A 155 4.63 6.62 -7.47
N PHE A 156 4.59 7.35 -6.36
CA PHE A 156 3.52 7.26 -5.36
C PHE A 156 3.22 8.63 -4.74
N VAL A 157 1.99 8.81 -4.29
CA VAL A 157 1.48 10.07 -3.79
C VAL A 157 0.99 9.91 -2.35
N THR A 158 1.35 10.85 -1.49
CA THR A 158 0.71 10.97 -0.19
C THR A 158 -0.51 11.87 -0.31
N ASN A 159 -1.68 11.27 -0.47
CA ASN A 159 -2.90 12.02 -0.66
C ASN A 159 -3.23 12.88 0.57
N GLN A 160 -3.29 14.21 0.40
CA GLN A 160 -3.57 15.15 1.50
C GLN A 160 -4.90 14.91 2.19
N TRP A 161 -5.92 14.44 1.48
CA TRP A 161 -7.22 14.10 2.05
C TRP A 161 -7.13 13.04 3.16
N PHE A 162 -6.20 12.11 3.02
CA PHE A 162 -5.98 11.03 3.98
C PHE A 162 -4.94 11.36 5.05
N CYS A 163 -4.40 12.60 5.11
CA CYS A 163 -3.45 13.03 6.15
C CYS A 163 -4.05 13.08 7.56
N GLY A 164 -5.38 13.04 7.69
CA GLY A 164 -6.05 12.92 8.98
C GLY A 164 -5.88 11.53 9.61
N LYS A 165 -5.65 11.46 10.92
CA LYS A 165 -5.55 10.20 11.67
C LYS A 165 -6.73 9.25 11.46
N LYS A 166 -7.91 9.76 11.07
CA LYS A 166 -9.15 9.01 10.90
C LYS A 166 -9.33 8.45 9.49
N THR A 167 -8.79 9.12 8.48
CA THR A 167 -8.94 8.78 7.07
C THR A 167 -7.71 8.06 6.49
N ALA A 168 -6.61 8.03 7.23
CA ALA A 168 -5.35 7.44 6.79
C ALA A 168 -5.46 5.96 6.34
N ILE A 169 -6.39 5.20 6.91
CA ILE A 169 -6.63 3.80 6.55
C ILE A 169 -7.38 3.64 5.21
N MET A 170 -7.90 4.73 4.65
CA MET A 170 -8.61 4.72 3.36
C MET A 170 -7.68 4.79 2.15
N ASP A 171 -6.41 5.16 2.36
CA ASP A 171 -5.41 5.18 1.29
C ASP A 171 -5.17 3.77 0.72
N ASP A 172 -4.75 3.63 -0.54
CA ASP A 172 -4.70 2.33 -1.22
C ASP A 172 -3.71 1.37 -0.58
N PHE A 173 -2.50 1.83 -0.27
CA PHE A 173 -1.47 1.04 0.39
C PHE A 173 -1.20 1.60 1.78
N VAL A 174 -1.38 0.78 2.78
CA VAL A 174 -1.25 1.18 4.19
C VAL A 174 -0.31 0.23 4.92
N VAL A 175 0.69 0.79 5.56
CA VAL A 175 1.57 0.09 6.50
C VAL A 175 1.25 0.57 7.90
N GLY A 176 1.02 -0.33 8.83
CA GLY A 176 0.65 0.06 10.19
C GLY A 176 0.83 -1.05 11.22
N THR A 177 0.41 -0.78 12.44
CA THR A 177 0.39 -1.80 13.48
C THR A 177 -0.90 -2.62 13.42
N VAL A 178 -0.82 -3.89 13.84
CA VAL A 178 -2.00 -4.81 13.92
C VAL A 178 -3.10 -4.21 14.78
N ASP A 179 -2.78 -3.38 15.77
CA ASP A 179 -3.77 -2.68 16.59
C ASP A 179 -4.75 -1.85 15.75
N GLN A 180 -4.28 -1.27 14.64
CA GLN A 180 -5.14 -0.49 13.74
C GLN A 180 -6.22 -1.36 13.09
N LEU A 181 -5.90 -2.63 12.82
CA LEU A 181 -6.84 -3.63 12.31
C LEU A 181 -7.80 -4.07 13.43
N LEU A 182 -7.26 -4.42 14.61
CA LEU A 182 -8.06 -4.87 15.75
C LEU A 182 -9.07 -3.81 16.24
N MET A 183 -8.72 -2.53 16.09
CA MET A 183 -9.62 -1.43 16.40
C MET A 183 -10.92 -1.43 15.57
N MET A 184 -10.99 -2.20 14.48
CA MET A 184 -12.24 -2.38 13.72
C MET A 184 -13.28 -3.22 14.46
N ALA A 185 -12.85 -4.10 15.35
CA ALA A 185 -13.74 -4.92 16.16
C ALA A 185 -14.30 -4.17 17.38
N LEU A 186 -13.73 -3.01 17.70
CA LEU A 186 -14.13 -2.22 18.85
C LEU A 186 -15.15 -1.16 18.46
N ARG A 187 -16.16 -0.94 19.33
CA ARG A 187 -17.16 0.11 19.14
C ARG A 187 -16.56 1.50 19.31
N GLN A 188 -16.11 2.09 18.21
CA GLN A 188 -15.41 3.38 18.18
C GLN A 188 -16.08 4.38 17.25
N LYS A 189 -15.76 5.68 17.45
CA LYS A 189 -16.11 6.73 16.50
C LYS A 189 -15.45 6.44 15.14
N HIS A 190 -16.18 6.66 14.04
CA HIS A 190 -15.71 6.46 12.67
C HIS A 190 -15.40 5.00 12.27
N LEU A 191 -16.04 4.03 12.92
CA LEU A 191 -15.90 2.61 12.61
C LEU A 191 -16.21 2.33 11.13
N ALA A 192 -17.25 2.94 10.57
CA ALA A 192 -17.62 2.79 9.17
C ALA A 192 -16.49 3.17 8.19
N LEU A 193 -15.71 4.21 8.48
CA LEU A 193 -14.57 4.60 7.65
C LEU A 193 -13.45 3.55 7.68
N ARG A 194 -13.22 2.92 8.82
CA ARG A 194 -12.23 1.84 8.93
C ARG A 194 -12.65 0.61 8.13
N HIS A 195 -13.91 0.19 8.26
CA HIS A 195 -14.45 -0.92 7.47
C HIS A 195 -14.39 -0.62 5.98
N LEU A 196 -14.80 0.57 5.56
CA LEU A 196 -14.74 0.99 4.16
C LEU A 196 -13.29 0.97 3.64
N GLY A 197 -12.36 1.55 4.41
CA GLY A 197 -10.94 1.62 4.02
C GLY A 197 -10.26 0.26 3.88
N LEU A 198 -10.72 -0.78 4.58
CA LEU A 198 -10.15 -2.13 4.53
C LEU A 198 -10.93 -3.10 3.63
N SER A 199 -12.14 -2.75 3.23
CA SER A 199 -13.05 -3.66 2.52
C SER A 199 -12.52 -4.21 1.20
N LYS A 200 -11.68 -3.45 0.50
CA LYS A 200 -11.06 -3.85 -0.79
C LYS A 200 -9.60 -4.26 -0.67
N LYS A 201 -9.00 -4.15 0.51
CA LYS A 201 -7.58 -4.44 0.70
C LYS A 201 -7.31 -5.90 0.99
N ILE A 202 -6.15 -6.33 0.54
CA ILE A 202 -5.52 -7.55 1.04
C ILE A 202 -4.85 -7.21 2.37
N VAL A 203 -5.03 -8.05 3.36
CA VAL A 203 -4.48 -7.88 4.70
C VAL A 203 -3.34 -8.87 4.89
N VAL A 204 -2.15 -8.35 5.19
CA VAL A 204 -0.96 -9.13 5.58
C VAL A 204 -0.66 -8.83 7.04
N ILE A 205 -0.42 -9.86 7.87
CA ILE A 205 -0.11 -9.74 9.30
C ILE A 205 1.16 -10.53 9.62
#